data_5b0530f4628437a3041b3079dc72930a
#
_entry.id   5b0530f4628437a3041b3079dc72930a
#
_cell.length_a   1.000
_cell.length_b   1.000
_cell.length_c   1.000
_cell.angle_alpha   90.00
_cell.angle_beta   90.00
_cell.angle_gamma   90.00
#
_symmetry.space_group_name_H-M   'P 1'
#
loop_
_entity.id
_entity.type
_entity.pdbx_description
1 polymer ?
#
loop_
_entity_poly.entity_id
_entity_poly.type
_entity_poly.pdbx_seq_one_letter_code
_entity_poly.pdbx_strand_id
1 'polypeptide(L)'
;MKKLTSIFALTALLFALPAFAADMNFTPKADISFSGKIATVKTTKKYRTVESCQALCIRRSSCVAFTIDLSKGSCTILKTVTKETENTDAVSGLKN
;
A
#
# COMPACT_ATOMS: atom_id res chain seq x y z
N MET A 1 19.26 -36.04 -12.29
CA MET A 1 19.30 -35.57 -12.38
C MET A 1 19.20 -34.66 -12.75
N LYS A 2 19.28 -34.02 -12.91
CA LYS A 2 19.16 -33.17 -13.34
C LYS A 2 18.15 -32.52 -13.35
N LYS A 3 17.38 -32.46 -13.30
CA LYS A 3 16.31 -32.00 -13.40
C LYS A 3 16.00 -31.14 -12.42
N LEU A 4 16.11 -31.30 -11.50
CA LEU A 4 15.78 -30.63 -10.51
C LEU A 4 16.19 -29.30 -10.59
N THR A 5 17.04 -29.07 -11.16
CA THR A 5 17.52 -27.83 -11.16
C THR A 5 16.59 -26.87 -11.64
N SER A 6 15.75 -27.28 -12.45
CA SER A 6 14.86 -26.34 -13.00
C SER A 6 14.06 -25.68 -12.02
N ILE A 7 13.88 -26.28 -10.94
CA ILE A 7 13.12 -25.74 -9.96
C ILE A 7 13.50 -24.44 -9.54
N PHE A 8 14.68 -24.17 -9.59
CA PHE A 8 15.07 -22.97 -9.11
C PHE A 8 14.57 -21.86 -9.80
N ALA A 9 14.32 -21.98 -10.97
CA ALA A 9 13.89 -20.90 -11.72
C ALA A 9 12.70 -20.32 -11.12
N LEU A 10 11.93 -21.13 -10.54
CA LEU A 10 10.79 -20.68 -9.98
C LEU A 10 10.96 -19.79 -8.90
N THR A 11 11.84 -20.11 -8.08
CA THR A 11 11.98 -19.30 -6.96
C THR A 11 12.37 -17.94 -7.32
N ALA A 12 13.08 -17.80 -8.34
CA ALA A 12 13.53 -16.51 -8.68
C ALA A 12 12.40 -15.58 -8.91
N LEU A 13 11.34 -16.06 -9.36
CA LEU A 13 10.26 -15.22 -9.64
C LEU A 13 9.72 -14.56 -8.46
N LEU A 14 9.83 -15.19 -7.37
CA LEU A 14 9.26 -14.66 -6.19
C LEU A 14 9.91 -13.39 -5.78
N PHE A 15 11.11 -13.23 -6.18
CA PHE A 15 11.77 -12.06 -5.75
C PHE A 15 11.35 -10.86 -6.46
N ALA A 16 10.66 -10.98 -7.51
CA ALA A 16 10.23 -9.86 -8.28
C ALA A 16 9.09 -9.12 -7.62
N LEU A 17 8.54 -9.66 -6.59
CA LEU A 17 7.40 -9.02 -5.96
C LEU A 17 7.79 -7.74 -5.29
N PRO A 18 6.99 -6.71 -5.43
CA PRO A 18 7.24 -5.45 -4.77
C PRO A 18 7.07 -5.61 -3.27
N ALA A 19 7.81 -4.89 -2.54
CA ALA A 19 7.74 -4.93 -1.09
C ALA A 19 6.34 -4.66 -0.58
N PHE A 20 5.62 -3.76 -1.25
CA PHE A 20 4.28 -3.43 -0.83
C PHE A 20 3.38 -4.66 -0.87
N ALA A 21 3.52 -5.47 -1.88
CA ALA A 21 2.68 -6.64 -2.03
C ALA A 21 2.99 -7.71 -0.99
N ALA A 22 4.11 -7.60 -0.33
CA ALA A 22 4.49 -8.59 0.64
C ALA A 22 3.83 -8.38 2.00
N ASP A 23 3.20 -7.25 2.22
CA ASP A 23 2.60 -6.99 3.52
C ASP A 23 1.23 -7.63 3.59
N MET A 24 1.11 -8.62 4.46
CA MET A 24 -0.12 -9.38 4.58
C MET A 24 -1.22 -8.67 5.35
N ASN A 25 -0.93 -7.55 5.95
CA ASN A 25 -1.91 -6.81 6.72
C ASN A 25 -2.76 -5.88 5.87
N PHE A 26 -2.41 -5.75 4.61
CA PHE A 26 -3.12 -4.84 3.72
C PHE A 26 -3.45 -5.50 2.39
N THR A 27 -4.55 -5.06 1.81
CA THR A 27 -4.90 -5.40 0.44
C THR A 27 -4.50 -4.20 -0.41
N PRO A 28 -3.53 -4.33 -1.29
CA PRO A 28 -3.06 -3.20 -2.09
C PRO A 28 -4.03 -2.82 -3.20
N LYS A 29 -4.10 -1.52 -3.49
CA LYS A 29 -4.96 -0.99 -4.54
C LYS A 29 -4.17 0.05 -5.33
N ALA A 30 -3.58 -0.37 -6.43
CA ALA A 30 -2.84 0.55 -7.28
C ALA A 30 -3.81 1.40 -8.09
N ASP A 31 -3.45 2.64 -8.31
CA ASP A 31 -4.25 3.58 -9.09
C ASP A 31 -5.65 3.83 -8.52
N ILE A 32 -5.78 3.69 -7.23
CA ILE A 32 -7.05 3.92 -6.54
C ILE A 32 -6.82 4.89 -5.39
N SER A 33 -7.74 5.80 -5.23
CA SER A 33 -7.78 6.71 -4.11
C SER A 33 -9.03 6.40 -3.30
N PHE A 34 -8.91 6.33 -1.99
CA PHE A 34 -10.06 6.08 -1.13
C PHE A 34 -10.62 7.38 -0.59
N SER A 35 -11.94 7.44 -0.47
CA SER A 35 -12.62 8.56 0.19
C SER A 35 -13.32 8.02 1.41
N GLY A 36 -13.47 8.85 2.41
CA GLY A 36 -14.15 8.49 3.64
C GLY A 36 -13.76 9.42 4.76
N LYS A 37 -13.96 8.99 5.99
CA LYS A 37 -13.63 9.83 7.12
C LYS A 37 -12.13 9.81 7.33
N ILE A 38 -11.51 10.96 7.35
CA ILE A 38 -10.07 11.09 7.46
C ILE A 38 -9.65 11.21 8.91
N ALA A 39 -8.64 10.45 9.30
CA ALA A 39 -8.04 10.56 10.62
C ALA A 39 -6.94 11.62 10.60
N THR A 40 -6.10 11.59 9.61
CA THR A 40 -5.01 12.56 9.48
C THR A 40 -4.45 12.54 8.06
N VAL A 41 -3.81 13.62 7.68
CA VAL A 41 -3.09 13.71 6.41
C VAL A 41 -1.69 14.19 6.72
N LYS A 42 -0.68 13.48 6.22
CA LYS A 42 0.72 13.85 6.40
C LYS A 42 1.33 14.21 5.05
N THR A 43 2.02 15.32 5.00
CA THR A 43 2.63 15.78 3.76
C THR A 43 4.15 15.91 3.84
N THR A 44 4.75 15.55 4.96
CA THR A 44 6.20 15.65 5.10
C THR A 44 6.88 14.54 4.31
N LYS A 45 8.11 14.77 3.92
CA LYS A 45 8.85 13.81 3.16
C LYS A 45 8.86 12.43 3.76
N LYS A 46 8.90 12.35 5.06
CA LYS A 46 8.92 11.10 5.79
C LYS A 46 7.79 10.16 5.39
N TYR A 47 6.65 10.71 5.01
CA TYR A 47 5.47 9.90 4.72
C TYR A 47 5.11 9.85 3.23
N ARG A 48 6.06 10.12 2.37
CA ARG A 48 5.79 10.16 0.92
C ARG A 48 6.03 8.84 0.20
N THR A 49 6.27 7.77 0.92
CA THR A 49 6.40 6.46 0.29
C THR A 49 5.26 5.58 0.73
N VAL A 50 4.94 4.59 -0.06
CA VAL A 50 3.88 3.65 0.26
C VAL A 50 4.20 2.98 1.59
N GLU A 51 5.43 2.55 1.77
CA GLU A 51 5.84 1.85 2.99
C GLU A 51 5.66 2.71 4.23
N SER A 52 6.04 3.97 4.17
CA SER A 52 5.95 4.82 5.35
C SER A 52 4.50 5.20 5.66
N CYS A 53 3.68 5.39 4.63
CA CYS A 53 2.28 5.69 4.81
C CYS A 53 1.56 4.48 5.40
N GLN A 54 1.88 3.28 4.90
CA GLN A 54 1.31 2.05 5.41
C GLN A 54 1.73 1.82 6.86
N ALA A 55 2.99 2.07 7.19
CA ALA A 55 3.49 1.91 8.55
C ALA A 55 2.75 2.84 9.52
N LEU A 56 2.42 4.04 9.08
CA LEU A 56 1.67 4.97 9.90
C LEU A 56 0.26 4.39 10.15
N CYS A 57 -0.36 3.82 9.14
CA CYS A 57 -1.67 3.21 9.29
C CYS A 57 -1.64 2.04 10.27
N ILE A 58 -0.58 1.24 10.21
CA ILE A 58 -0.46 0.10 11.11
C ILE A 58 -0.43 0.58 12.56
N ARG A 59 0.27 1.67 12.82
CA ARG A 59 0.40 2.16 14.19
C ARG A 59 -0.85 2.83 14.73
N ARG A 60 -1.80 3.17 13.88
CA ARG A 60 -3.01 3.85 14.33
C ARG A 60 -4.17 2.87 14.35
N SER A 61 -4.66 2.55 15.53
CA SER A 61 -5.75 1.59 15.66
C SER A 61 -7.00 2.03 14.93
N SER A 62 -7.19 3.34 14.75
CA SER A 62 -8.37 3.83 14.05
C SER A 62 -8.19 3.80 12.52
N CYS A 63 -7.02 3.47 12.02
CA CYS A 63 -6.82 3.44 10.58
C CYS A 63 -7.37 2.16 9.98
N VAL A 64 -8.27 2.29 9.01
CA VAL A 64 -8.76 1.11 8.28
C VAL A 64 -8.17 1.07 6.87
N ALA A 65 -7.64 2.19 6.39
CA ALA A 65 -7.08 2.26 5.06
C ALA A 65 -6.22 3.51 4.90
N PHE A 66 -5.35 3.50 3.91
CA PHE A 66 -4.58 4.68 3.59
C PHE A 66 -4.63 4.94 2.09
N THR A 67 -4.39 6.17 1.70
CA THR A 67 -4.17 6.54 0.31
C THR A 67 -2.96 7.46 0.28
N ILE A 68 -2.00 7.13 -0.58
CA ILE A 68 -0.90 8.03 -0.81
C ILE A 68 -1.06 8.60 -2.22
N ASP A 69 -1.01 9.92 -2.32
CA ASP A 69 -1.08 10.60 -3.61
C ASP A 69 0.34 11.03 -3.94
N LEU A 70 0.93 10.36 -4.91
CA LEU A 70 2.33 10.57 -5.23
C LEU A 70 2.58 11.92 -5.88
N SER A 71 1.60 12.46 -6.57
CA SER A 71 1.78 13.76 -7.19
C SER A 71 1.72 14.89 -6.17
N LYS A 72 0.92 14.74 -5.13
CA LYS A 72 0.80 15.74 -4.09
C LYS A 72 1.73 15.48 -2.92
N GLY A 73 2.28 14.30 -2.84
CA GLY A 73 3.12 13.92 -1.71
C GLY A 73 2.34 13.84 -0.41
N SER A 74 1.11 13.37 -0.46
CA SER A 74 0.26 13.30 0.73
C SER A 74 -0.07 11.87 1.10
N CYS A 75 -0.03 11.58 2.40
CA CYS A 75 -0.40 10.29 2.96
C CYS A 75 -1.67 10.52 3.77
N THR A 76 -2.78 9.99 3.34
CA THR A 76 -4.07 10.14 4.02
C THR A 76 -4.42 8.87 4.77
N ILE A 77 -4.71 9.01 6.05
CA ILE A 77 -5.10 7.90 6.89
C ILE A 77 -6.60 7.99 7.10
N LEU A 78 -7.32 6.92 6.81
CA LEU A 78 -8.77 6.92 6.83
C LEU A 78 -9.33 6.05 7.93
N LYS A 79 -10.37 6.55 8.58
CA LYS A 79 -11.11 5.79 9.60
C LYS A 79 -12.20 4.95 8.95
N THR A 80 -12.70 5.38 7.80
CA THR A 80 -13.71 4.63 7.06
C THR A 80 -13.43 4.80 5.57
N VAL A 81 -13.88 3.86 4.77
CA VAL A 81 -13.79 3.97 3.32
C VAL A 81 -15.20 3.90 2.79
N THR A 82 -15.63 4.93 2.10
CA THR A 82 -16.98 4.98 1.55
C THR A 82 -16.98 4.88 0.03
N LYS A 83 -15.83 5.10 -0.61
CA LYS A 83 -15.77 5.12 -2.05
C LYS A 83 -14.36 4.88 -2.56
N GLU A 84 -14.25 4.23 -3.70
CA GLU A 84 -12.98 4.07 -4.39
C GLU A 84 -13.06 4.86 -5.68
N THR A 85 -12.02 5.59 -6.01
CA THR A 85 -11.98 6.40 -7.22
C THR A 85 -10.68 6.12 -7.96
N GLU A 86 -10.75 5.99 -9.27
CA GLU A 86 -9.54 5.80 -10.05
C GLU A 86 -8.69 7.05 -9.99
N ASN A 87 -7.40 6.87 -9.75
CA ASN A 87 -6.46 7.95 -9.68
C ASN A 87 -5.07 7.40 -9.97
N THR A 88 -4.54 7.67 -11.15
CA THR A 88 -3.27 7.09 -11.58
C THR A 88 -2.08 7.54 -10.72
N ASP A 89 -2.25 8.60 -9.94
CA ASP A 89 -1.18 9.08 -9.08
C ASP A 89 -1.30 8.54 -7.65
N ALA A 90 -2.26 7.68 -7.40
CA ALA A 90 -2.51 7.20 -6.05
C ALA A 90 -2.21 5.73 -5.88
N VAL A 91 -1.82 5.38 -4.67
CA VAL A 91 -1.71 3.99 -4.25
C VAL A 91 -2.40 3.92 -2.90
N SER A 92 -3.25 2.95 -2.72
CA SER A 92 -4.01 2.80 -1.49
C SER A 92 -3.83 1.40 -0.92
N GLY A 93 -4.16 1.24 0.34
CA GLY A 93 -4.17 -0.06 0.97
C GLY A 93 -5.32 -0.16 1.94
N LEU A 94 -6.01 -1.27 1.91
CA LEU A 94 -7.11 -1.53 2.83
C LEU A 94 -6.58 -2.49 3.91
N LYS A 95 -6.72 -2.09 5.16
CA LYS A 95 -6.21 -2.89 6.26
C LYS A 95 -7.09 -4.11 6.45
N ASN A 96 -6.47 -5.25 6.50
CA ASN A 96 -7.22 -6.51 6.62
C ASN A 96 -7.63 -6.80 8.06
#